data_3d89ccd9ed6a0d5ec3d6945f921788cc
#
_entry.id   3d89ccd9ed6a0d5ec3d6945f921788cc
#
_cell.length_a   1.000
_cell.length_b   1.000
_cell.length_c   1.000
_cell.angle_alpha   90.00
_cell.angle_beta   90.00
_cell.angle_gamma   90.00
#
_symmetry.space_group_name_H-M   'P 1'
#
loop_
_entity.id
_entity.type
_entity.pdbx_description
1 polymer ?
#
loop_
_entity_poly.entity_id
_entity_poly.type
_entity_poly.pdbx_seq_one_letter_code
_entity_poly.pdbx_strand_id
1 'polypeptide(L)'
;MLNLIKKWLTPLKQENDQMVSEDLAVIWIHGANQSGLSFQYLRSLTRFKNELVVEYDTSNKFFNNLEMLSKKINQVRGPYFVVGHSLGGLYAMHLTKHVDIAGAVSISTPFAGSWTADWARFFVPTYQLFRDVGRRSIPIKEAQGINLKFEWTQIVSTKGNVPYHGGQNDGVCTIKSMKSRKDMELIEVPHTHFEVMCSDLVAKIILKRYQKICMEHAK
;
A
#
# COMPACT_ATOMS: atom_id res chain seq x y z
N MET A 1 -3.85 18.99 -12.95
CA MET A 1 -2.77 18.05 -12.62
C MET A 1 -1.54 18.74 -12.02
N LEU A 2 -0.94 19.74 -12.68
CA LEU A 2 0.23 20.49 -12.13
C LEU A 2 0.00 21.14 -10.76
N ASN A 3 -1.20 21.63 -10.48
CA ASN A 3 -1.51 22.32 -9.21
C ASN A 3 -1.60 21.38 -8.00
N LEU A 4 -1.94 20.13 -8.20
CA LEU A 4 -1.94 19.10 -7.13
C LEU A 4 -0.50 18.72 -6.75
N ILE A 5 0.38 18.56 -7.74
CA ILE A 5 1.79 18.23 -7.50
C ILE A 5 2.52 19.38 -6.79
N LYS A 6 2.24 20.66 -7.15
CA LYS A 6 2.83 21.82 -6.47
C LYS A 6 2.52 21.90 -4.98
N LYS A 7 1.32 21.46 -4.55
CA LYS A 7 0.94 21.44 -3.13
C LYS A 7 1.81 20.48 -2.29
N TRP A 8 2.42 19.46 -2.93
CA TRP A 8 3.26 18.46 -2.27
C TRP A 8 4.75 18.77 -2.30
N LEU A 9 5.17 19.74 -3.14
CA LEU A 9 6.58 20.12 -3.30
C LEU A 9 7.04 21.25 -2.37
N THR A 10 6.16 21.80 -1.54
CA THR A 10 6.56 22.79 -0.53
C THR A 10 7.47 22.14 0.51
N PRO A 11 8.65 22.75 0.82
CA PRO A 11 9.52 22.21 1.87
C PRO A 11 8.74 22.12 3.19
N LEU A 12 8.80 20.97 3.85
CA LEU A 12 8.35 20.86 5.22
C LEU A 12 9.25 21.74 6.07
N LYS A 13 8.77 22.90 6.55
CA LYS A 13 9.40 23.59 7.67
C LYS A 13 9.50 22.58 8.82
N GLN A 14 10.69 22.43 9.38
CA GLN A 14 10.88 21.83 10.69
C GLN A 14 10.22 22.76 11.71
N GLU A 15 8.93 22.58 11.94
CA GLU A 15 8.24 23.23 13.05
C GLU A 15 8.18 22.24 14.19
N ASN A 16 8.96 22.58 15.20
CA ASN A 16 8.86 22.21 16.62
C ASN A 16 8.64 20.74 17.01
N ASP A 17 9.62 20.20 17.72
CA ASP A 17 9.53 19.13 18.70
C ASP A 17 8.46 19.43 19.79
N GLN A 18 7.21 19.56 19.43
CA GLN A 18 6.13 19.49 20.38
C GLN A 18 5.66 18.04 20.45
N MET A 19 5.74 17.49 21.66
CA MET A 19 5.34 16.16 22.08
C MET A 19 4.16 15.63 21.26
N VAL A 20 4.47 14.80 20.27
CA VAL A 20 3.46 13.98 19.57
C VAL A 20 3.12 12.86 20.54
N SER A 21 1.88 12.82 21.00
CA SER A 21 1.32 11.68 21.73
C SER A 21 1.73 10.36 21.10
N GLU A 22 1.89 9.32 21.90
CA GLU A 22 2.34 7.97 21.56
C GLU A 22 2.31 7.66 20.06
N ASP A 23 3.47 7.72 19.42
CA ASP A 23 3.61 7.55 17.96
C ASP A 23 2.94 6.25 17.51
N LEU A 24 2.04 6.34 16.51
CA LEU A 24 1.46 5.16 15.89
C LEU A 24 2.56 4.24 15.39
N ALA A 25 2.41 2.93 15.60
CA ALA A 25 3.35 1.98 15.02
C ALA A 25 3.14 1.90 13.50
N VAL A 26 4.20 2.09 12.73
CA VAL A 26 4.16 2.03 11.27
C VAL A 26 4.43 0.60 10.80
N ILE A 27 3.48 0.02 10.07
CA ILE A 27 3.59 -1.34 9.54
C ILE A 27 3.86 -1.29 8.04
N TRP A 28 4.97 -1.90 7.61
CA TRP A 28 5.36 -2.00 6.21
C TRP A 28 5.09 -3.39 5.67
N ILE A 29 4.31 -3.48 4.56
CA ILE A 29 3.92 -4.76 3.93
C ILE A 29 4.35 -4.73 2.46
N HIS A 30 5.36 -5.54 2.11
CA HIS A 30 5.96 -5.56 0.78
C HIS A 30 5.03 -6.15 -0.31
N GLY A 31 5.42 -5.98 -1.57
CA GLY A 31 4.74 -6.55 -2.73
C GLY A 31 5.07 -8.03 -2.96
N ALA A 32 4.43 -8.60 -3.96
CA ALA A 32 4.68 -9.99 -4.36
C ALA A 32 6.13 -10.20 -4.79
N ASN A 33 6.73 -11.33 -4.40
CA ASN A 33 8.11 -11.71 -4.70
C ASN A 33 9.16 -10.67 -4.28
N GLN A 34 8.85 -9.89 -3.27
CA GLN A 34 9.73 -8.90 -2.66
C GLN A 34 10.03 -9.29 -1.20
N SER A 35 10.79 -8.46 -0.54
CA SER A 35 11.02 -8.49 0.90
C SER A 35 10.89 -7.08 1.46
N GLY A 36 10.97 -6.93 2.76
CA GLY A 36 10.99 -5.63 3.42
C GLY A 36 12.11 -4.70 2.97
N LEU A 37 13.17 -5.23 2.36
CA LEU A 37 14.24 -4.43 1.75
C LEU A 37 13.73 -3.51 0.64
N SER A 38 12.60 -3.84 -0.02
CA SER A 38 11.99 -2.97 -1.03
C SER A 38 11.59 -1.59 -0.48
N PHE A 39 11.39 -1.46 0.84
CA PHE A 39 11.09 -0.20 1.50
C PHE A 39 12.33 0.56 1.99
N GLN A 40 13.54 0.02 1.82
CA GLN A 40 14.76 0.60 2.42
C GLN A 40 14.92 2.09 2.10
N TYR A 41 14.67 2.49 0.84
CA TYR A 41 14.77 3.89 0.43
C TYR A 41 13.73 4.77 1.14
N LEU A 42 12.46 4.40 1.08
CA LEU A 42 11.39 5.17 1.72
C LEU A 42 11.60 5.27 3.23
N ARG A 43 11.98 4.17 3.89
CA ARG A 43 12.28 4.14 5.33
C ARG A 43 13.46 5.01 5.70
N SER A 44 14.50 5.08 4.86
CA SER A 44 15.65 5.96 5.08
C SER A 44 15.30 7.44 5.09
N LEU A 45 14.22 7.82 4.38
CA LEU A 45 13.71 9.19 4.31
C LEU A 45 12.66 9.48 5.39
N THR A 46 11.78 8.53 5.68
CA THR A 46 10.68 8.73 6.64
C THR A 46 11.14 8.61 8.10
N ARG A 47 12.10 7.73 8.40
CA ARG A 47 12.75 7.55 9.71
C ARG A 47 11.79 7.45 10.89
N PHE A 48 10.72 6.67 10.75
CA PHE A 48 9.79 6.41 11.85
C PHE A 48 10.50 5.72 13.02
N LYS A 49 10.24 6.17 14.24
CA LYS A 49 10.86 5.60 15.47
C LYS A 49 10.26 4.25 15.84
N ASN A 50 8.96 4.09 15.64
CA ASN A 50 8.24 2.86 15.94
C ASN A 50 7.74 2.25 14.62
N GLU A 51 8.46 1.28 14.08
CA GLU A 51 8.10 0.63 12.83
C GLU A 51 8.35 -0.87 12.84
N LEU A 52 7.49 -1.61 12.14
CA LEU A 52 7.60 -3.04 11.92
C LEU A 52 7.54 -3.32 10.41
N VAL A 53 8.54 -4.00 9.89
CA VAL A 53 8.53 -4.55 8.54
C VAL A 53 8.10 -6.00 8.62
N VAL A 54 6.98 -6.35 8.01
CA VAL A 54 6.49 -7.72 8.03
C VAL A 54 6.86 -8.45 6.76
N GLU A 55 7.36 -9.67 6.91
CA GLU A 55 7.74 -10.57 5.83
C GLU A 55 6.71 -11.69 5.66
N TYR A 56 6.42 -12.04 4.41
CA TYR A 56 5.59 -13.17 4.05
C TYR A 56 6.08 -13.83 2.76
N ASP A 57 5.76 -15.10 2.57
CA ASP A 57 6.09 -15.83 1.35
C ASP A 57 4.90 -15.79 0.37
N THR A 58 5.12 -15.22 -0.81
CA THR A 58 4.10 -15.10 -1.87
C THR A 58 3.64 -16.47 -2.42
N SER A 59 4.40 -17.54 -2.22
CA SER A 59 4.01 -18.88 -2.63
C SER A 59 2.91 -19.49 -1.74
N ASN A 60 2.73 -18.98 -0.53
CA ASN A 60 1.67 -19.39 0.37
C ASN A 60 0.31 -18.81 -0.06
N LYS A 61 -0.78 -19.49 0.35
CA LYS A 61 -2.14 -18.99 0.14
C LYS A 61 -2.34 -17.63 0.83
N PHE A 62 -3.07 -16.73 0.18
CA PHE A 62 -3.33 -15.38 0.67
C PHE A 62 -3.80 -15.36 2.14
N PHE A 63 -4.82 -16.12 2.47
CA PHE A 63 -5.41 -16.12 3.82
C PHE A 63 -4.51 -16.74 4.90
N ASN A 64 -3.62 -17.67 4.54
CA ASN A 64 -2.61 -18.18 5.48
C ASN A 64 -1.60 -17.08 5.84
N ASN A 65 -1.14 -16.34 4.82
CA ASN A 65 -0.29 -15.17 5.04
C ASN A 65 -1.03 -14.09 5.84
N LEU A 66 -2.29 -13.81 5.54
CA LEU A 66 -3.09 -12.82 6.26
C LEU A 66 -3.18 -13.15 7.76
N GLU A 67 -3.45 -14.40 8.11
CA GLU A 67 -3.49 -14.86 9.50
C GLU A 67 -2.13 -14.68 10.19
N MET A 68 -1.05 -15.10 9.52
CA MET A 68 0.31 -14.94 10.02
C MET A 68 0.69 -13.47 10.22
N LEU A 69 0.37 -12.60 9.24
CA LEU A 69 0.63 -11.16 9.30
C LEU A 69 -0.14 -10.52 10.47
N SER A 70 -1.43 -10.85 10.63
CA SER A 70 -2.25 -10.35 11.73
C SER A 70 -1.67 -10.72 13.09
N LYS A 71 -1.22 -11.98 13.27
CA LYS A 71 -0.56 -12.44 14.50
C LYS A 71 0.75 -11.67 14.78
N LYS A 72 1.58 -11.43 13.77
CA LYS A 72 2.83 -10.69 13.92
C LYS A 72 2.58 -9.22 14.29
N ILE A 73 1.63 -8.57 13.63
CA ILE A 73 1.31 -7.16 13.87
C ILE A 73 0.76 -6.97 15.27
N ASN A 74 -0.13 -7.86 15.75
CA ASN A 74 -0.68 -7.80 17.10
C ASN A 74 0.33 -8.04 18.24
N GLN A 75 1.58 -8.41 17.93
CA GLN A 75 2.67 -8.43 18.92
C GLN A 75 3.24 -7.04 19.23
N VAL A 76 2.95 -6.06 18.39
CA VAL A 76 3.32 -4.66 18.59
C VAL A 76 2.09 -3.90 19.10
N ARG A 77 2.26 -2.96 20.01
CA ARG A 77 1.14 -2.14 20.50
C ARG A 77 0.64 -1.21 19.39
N GLY A 78 -0.66 -1.28 19.06
CA GLY A 78 -1.37 -0.36 18.16
C GLY A 78 -1.86 0.90 18.86
N PRO A 79 -2.58 1.79 18.16
CA PRO A 79 -3.07 1.63 16.78
C PRO A 79 -1.98 1.78 15.71
N TYR A 80 -2.28 1.35 14.47
CA TYR A 80 -1.28 1.22 13.41
C TYR A 80 -1.50 2.20 12.26
N PHE A 81 -0.39 2.71 11.71
CA PHE A 81 -0.36 3.32 10.38
C PHE A 81 0.26 2.33 9.39
N VAL A 82 -0.48 1.92 8.37
CA VAL A 82 -0.04 0.84 7.48
C VAL A 82 0.41 1.38 6.14
N VAL A 83 1.59 0.95 5.66
CA VAL A 83 2.11 1.24 4.32
C VAL A 83 2.26 -0.07 3.57
N GLY A 84 1.48 -0.26 2.50
CA GLY A 84 1.50 -1.47 1.70
C GLY A 84 1.84 -1.20 0.23
N HIS A 85 2.77 -1.97 -0.36
CA HIS A 85 3.08 -1.89 -1.78
C HIS A 85 2.42 -3.04 -2.55
N SER A 86 1.76 -2.74 -3.67
CA SER A 86 1.20 -3.76 -4.58
C SER A 86 0.33 -4.77 -3.83
N LEU A 87 0.68 -6.06 -3.81
CA LEU A 87 0.01 -7.09 -3.02
C LEU A 87 -0.05 -6.76 -1.52
N GLY A 88 0.97 -6.07 -0.98
CA GLY A 88 1.00 -5.62 0.42
C GLY A 88 -0.14 -4.66 0.76
N GLY A 89 -0.57 -3.81 -0.18
CA GLY A 89 -1.75 -2.97 0.02
C GLY A 89 -3.06 -3.77 0.02
N LEU A 90 -3.12 -4.89 -0.68
CA LEU A 90 -4.26 -5.80 -0.60
C LEU A 90 -4.31 -6.52 0.76
N TYR A 91 -3.16 -6.96 1.30
CA TYR A 91 -3.09 -7.45 2.68
C TYR A 91 -3.51 -6.39 3.69
N ALA A 92 -3.00 -5.16 3.55
CA ALA A 92 -3.38 -4.05 4.42
C ALA A 92 -4.91 -3.83 4.44
N MET A 93 -5.58 -3.95 3.30
CA MET A 93 -7.04 -3.85 3.20
C MET A 93 -7.74 -4.94 4.01
N HIS A 94 -7.32 -6.19 3.88
CA HIS A 94 -7.90 -7.29 4.66
C HIS A 94 -7.60 -7.20 6.15
N LEU A 95 -6.41 -6.70 6.52
CA LEU A 95 -5.99 -6.51 7.90
C LEU A 95 -6.88 -5.53 8.67
N THR A 96 -7.63 -4.65 8.00
CA THR A 96 -8.61 -3.77 8.65
C THR A 96 -9.66 -4.50 9.48
N LYS A 97 -9.86 -5.79 9.21
CA LYS A 97 -10.78 -6.66 9.98
C LYS A 97 -10.12 -7.35 11.18
N HIS A 98 -8.81 -7.27 11.32
CA HIS A 98 -8.03 -8.08 12.25
C HIS A 98 -7.15 -7.27 13.20
N VAL A 99 -6.81 -6.03 12.83
CA VAL A 99 -5.92 -5.16 13.60
C VAL A 99 -6.46 -3.73 13.60
N ASP A 100 -6.11 -2.95 14.61
CA ASP A 100 -6.58 -1.58 14.79
C ASP A 100 -5.76 -0.61 13.92
N ILE A 101 -6.24 -0.34 12.69
CA ILE A 101 -5.61 0.56 11.74
C ILE A 101 -6.22 1.95 11.87
N ALA A 102 -5.38 2.93 12.23
CA ALA A 102 -5.74 4.34 12.34
C ALA A 102 -5.68 5.08 10.98
N GLY A 103 -4.80 4.62 10.09
CA GLY A 103 -4.66 5.18 8.76
C GLY A 103 -3.78 4.31 7.87
N ALA A 104 -3.88 4.49 6.55
CA ALA A 104 -3.09 3.70 5.63
C ALA A 104 -2.68 4.45 4.35
N VAL A 105 -1.53 4.05 3.82
CA VAL A 105 -1.08 4.40 2.47
C VAL A 105 -0.83 3.11 1.70
N SER A 106 -1.54 2.92 0.60
CA SER A 106 -1.21 1.88 -0.36
C SER A 106 -0.49 2.47 -1.58
N ILE A 107 0.48 1.74 -2.10
CA ILE A 107 1.32 2.16 -3.22
C ILE A 107 1.11 1.18 -4.35
N SER A 108 0.62 1.65 -5.50
CA SER A 108 0.44 0.85 -6.72
C SER A 108 -0.39 -0.44 -6.52
N THR A 109 -1.35 -0.42 -5.58
CA THR A 109 -2.16 -1.61 -5.26
C THR A 109 -3.31 -1.79 -6.25
N PRO A 110 -3.41 -2.96 -6.92
CA PRO A 110 -4.47 -3.23 -7.89
C PRO A 110 -5.75 -3.73 -7.22
N PHE A 111 -6.55 -2.85 -6.60
CA PHE A 111 -7.76 -3.22 -5.85
C PHE A 111 -8.87 -3.87 -6.70
N ALA A 112 -8.88 -3.70 -8.04
CA ALA A 112 -9.77 -4.45 -8.92
C ALA A 112 -9.11 -5.72 -9.52
N GLY A 113 -7.91 -6.07 -9.03
CA GLY A 113 -7.16 -7.21 -9.52
C GLY A 113 -6.52 -7.00 -10.90
N SER A 114 -5.94 -8.06 -11.43
CA SER A 114 -5.24 -8.09 -12.71
C SER A 114 -5.90 -9.08 -13.67
N TRP A 115 -6.25 -8.62 -14.88
CA TRP A 115 -6.76 -9.52 -15.90
C TRP A 115 -5.65 -10.40 -16.50
N THR A 116 -4.42 -9.91 -16.53
CA THR A 116 -3.27 -10.72 -16.96
C THR A 116 -3.04 -11.89 -16.02
N ALA A 117 -3.27 -11.72 -14.71
CA ALA A 117 -3.24 -12.82 -13.76
C ALA A 117 -4.39 -13.83 -14.01
N ASP A 118 -5.57 -13.36 -14.43
CA ASP A 118 -6.68 -14.25 -14.81
C ASP A 118 -6.31 -15.19 -15.96
N TRP A 119 -5.49 -14.74 -16.91
CA TRP A 119 -4.98 -15.56 -18.01
C TRP A 119 -3.77 -16.39 -17.59
N ALA A 120 -2.80 -15.79 -16.90
CA ALA A 120 -1.55 -16.44 -16.51
C ALA A 120 -1.79 -17.69 -15.65
N ARG A 121 -2.83 -17.70 -14.80
CA ARG A 121 -3.18 -18.87 -13.98
C ARG A 121 -3.52 -20.15 -14.77
N PHE A 122 -3.93 -20.02 -16.03
CA PHE A 122 -4.18 -21.19 -16.89
C PHE A 122 -2.90 -21.82 -17.41
N PHE A 123 -1.84 -21.00 -17.59
CA PHE A 123 -0.55 -21.47 -18.08
C PHE A 123 0.40 -21.86 -16.93
N VAL A 124 0.26 -21.20 -15.77
CA VAL A 124 1.08 -21.48 -14.58
C VAL A 124 0.14 -21.68 -13.38
N PRO A 125 -0.63 -22.79 -13.35
CA PRO A 125 -1.67 -23.00 -12.35
C PRO A 125 -1.14 -23.22 -10.93
N THR A 126 0.14 -23.56 -10.79
CA THR A 126 0.80 -23.77 -9.49
C THR A 126 1.25 -22.47 -8.84
N TYR A 127 1.29 -21.34 -9.59
CA TYR A 127 1.76 -20.08 -9.06
C TYR A 127 0.64 -19.36 -8.30
N GLN A 128 0.70 -19.39 -6.98
CA GLN A 128 -0.36 -18.92 -6.07
C GLN A 128 -0.73 -17.45 -6.32
N LEU A 129 0.24 -16.58 -6.60
CA LEU A 129 0.01 -15.16 -6.86
C LEU A 129 -1.09 -14.93 -7.91
N PHE A 130 -1.08 -15.66 -9.03
CA PHE A 130 -2.08 -15.46 -10.10
C PHE A 130 -3.50 -15.85 -9.65
N ARG A 131 -3.60 -16.75 -8.67
CA ARG A 131 -4.88 -17.11 -8.06
C ARG A 131 -5.39 -16.04 -7.10
N ASP A 132 -4.46 -15.32 -6.43
CA ASP A 132 -4.80 -14.34 -5.41
C ASP A 132 -5.11 -12.95 -5.99
N VAL A 133 -4.44 -12.53 -7.08
CA VAL A 133 -4.60 -11.19 -7.66
C VAL A 133 -5.47 -11.14 -8.91
N GLY A 134 -6.04 -12.24 -9.38
CA GLY A 134 -7.00 -12.27 -10.47
C GLY A 134 -8.28 -11.49 -10.12
N ARG A 135 -8.89 -10.82 -11.08
CA ARG A 135 -10.10 -9.98 -10.87
C ARG A 135 -11.27 -10.70 -10.21
N ARG A 136 -11.36 -12.01 -10.38
CA ARG A 136 -12.43 -12.86 -9.82
C ARG A 136 -11.98 -13.64 -8.59
N SER A 137 -10.75 -13.42 -8.10
CA SER A 137 -10.23 -14.09 -6.91
C SER A 137 -11.02 -13.69 -5.66
N ILE A 138 -11.01 -14.56 -4.67
CA ILE A 138 -11.67 -14.29 -3.38
C ILE A 138 -11.03 -13.07 -2.69
N PRO A 139 -9.67 -12.96 -2.60
CA PRO A 139 -9.07 -11.78 -1.99
C PRO A 139 -9.49 -10.45 -2.63
N ILE A 140 -9.57 -10.38 -3.97
CA ILE A 140 -9.99 -9.15 -4.65
C ILE A 140 -11.48 -8.84 -4.40
N LYS A 141 -12.36 -9.83 -4.51
CA LYS A 141 -13.80 -9.63 -4.28
C LYS A 141 -14.10 -9.18 -2.84
N GLU A 142 -13.48 -9.81 -1.86
CA GLU A 142 -13.66 -9.44 -0.47
C GLU A 142 -13.09 -8.05 -0.18
N ALA A 143 -11.90 -7.70 -0.72
CA ALA A 143 -11.33 -6.37 -0.57
C ALA A 143 -12.25 -5.27 -1.09
N GLN A 144 -12.97 -5.51 -2.20
CA GLN A 144 -13.94 -4.57 -2.75
C GLN A 144 -15.16 -4.35 -1.84
N GLY A 145 -15.51 -5.34 -1.04
CA GLY A 145 -16.63 -5.26 -0.08
C GLY A 145 -16.27 -4.64 1.27
N ILE A 146 -15.00 -4.33 1.54
CA ILE A 146 -14.58 -3.69 2.79
C ILE A 146 -14.88 -2.20 2.75
N ASN A 147 -15.65 -1.69 3.70
CA ASN A 147 -15.89 -0.26 3.88
C ASN A 147 -14.83 0.31 4.82
N LEU A 148 -14.14 1.36 4.39
CA LEU A 148 -13.14 2.05 5.18
C LEU A 148 -13.81 2.96 6.23
N LYS A 149 -13.28 2.94 7.46
CA LYS A 149 -13.74 3.79 8.57
C LYS A 149 -12.72 4.87 8.95
N PHE A 150 -11.61 4.95 8.25
CA PHE A 150 -10.48 5.84 8.48
C PHE A 150 -9.89 6.31 7.14
N GLU A 151 -9.00 7.29 7.19
CA GLU A 151 -8.36 7.81 6.00
C GLU A 151 -7.40 6.81 5.35
N TRP A 152 -7.60 6.60 4.07
CA TRP A 152 -6.73 5.79 3.23
C TRP A 152 -6.28 6.57 2.01
N THR A 153 -4.99 6.65 1.76
CA THR A 153 -4.42 7.23 0.55
C THR A 153 -3.88 6.12 -0.34
N GLN A 154 -4.33 6.09 -1.60
CA GLN A 154 -3.75 5.23 -2.64
C GLN A 154 -2.83 6.07 -3.53
N ILE A 155 -1.54 5.75 -3.55
CA ILE A 155 -0.58 6.29 -4.50
C ILE A 155 -0.66 5.47 -5.78
N VAL A 156 -1.00 6.15 -6.89
CA VAL A 156 -1.20 5.56 -8.21
C VAL A 156 0.01 5.86 -9.07
N SER A 157 0.85 4.87 -9.35
CA SER A 157 1.94 4.96 -10.32
C SER A 157 1.39 4.99 -11.75
N THR A 158 1.88 5.93 -12.58
CA THR A 158 1.25 6.19 -13.89
C THR A 158 2.19 6.00 -15.09
N LYS A 159 3.47 5.69 -14.85
CA LYS A 159 4.48 5.55 -15.90
C LYS A 159 4.68 4.08 -16.26
N GLY A 160 4.14 3.65 -17.37
CA GLY A 160 4.34 2.32 -17.93
C GLY A 160 3.66 2.21 -19.28
N ASN A 161 4.14 1.32 -20.10
CA ASN A 161 3.59 1.10 -21.44
C ASN A 161 3.71 -0.38 -21.84
N VAL A 162 3.01 -1.24 -21.10
CA VAL A 162 2.95 -2.67 -21.43
C VAL A 162 1.65 -2.92 -22.19
N PRO A 163 1.71 -3.20 -23.52
CA PRO A 163 0.54 -3.20 -24.40
C PRO A 163 -0.52 -4.23 -24.01
N TYR A 164 -0.10 -5.38 -23.48
CA TYR A 164 -1.00 -6.48 -23.14
C TYR A 164 -1.72 -6.30 -21.78
N HIS A 165 -1.52 -5.18 -21.07
CA HIS A 165 -2.27 -4.89 -19.85
C HIS A 165 -3.69 -4.35 -20.10
N GLY A 166 -4.05 -4.07 -21.36
CA GLY A 166 -5.42 -3.65 -21.71
C GLY A 166 -5.77 -2.24 -21.25
N GLY A 167 -4.79 -1.31 -21.26
CA GLY A 167 -4.98 0.10 -20.90
C GLY A 167 -3.74 0.73 -20.28
N GLN A 168 -3.86 1.99 -19.87
CA GLN A 168 -2.78 2.69 -19.16
C GLN A 168 -2.39 1.92 -17.90
N ASN A 169 -1.07 1.77 -17.69
CA ASN A 169 -0.51 0.95 -16.63
C ASN A 169 0.82 1.51 -16.15
N ASP A 170 1.33 0.97 -15.05
CA ASP A 170 2.62 1.32 -14.47
C ASP A 170 3.74 0.31 -14.80
N GLY A 171 3.46 -0.59 -15.76
CA GLY A 171 4.35 -1.70 -16.13
C GLY A 171 3.93 -3.05 -15.51
N VAL A 172 3.10 -3.04 -14.46
CA VAL A 172 2.60 -4.25 -13.76
C VAL A 172 1.10 -4.21 -13.57
N CYS A 173 0.55 -3.10 -13.09
CA CYS A 173 -0.85 -2.91 -12.77
C CYS A 173 -1.49 -1.86 -13.66
N THR A 174 -2.77 -2.03 -14.02
CA THR A 174 -3.50 -1.00 -14.74
C THR A 174 -3.89 0.14 -13.80
N ILE A 175 -3.81 1.38 -14.30
CA ILE A 175 -4.26 2.58 -13.57
C ILE A 175 -5.74 2.44 -13.18
N LYS A 176 -6.57 1.86 -14.04
CA LYS A 176 -7.97 1.58 -13.77
C LYS A 176 -8.16 0.68 -12.53
N SER A 177 -7.33 -0.36 -12.39
CA SER A 177 -7.39 -1.25 -11.22
C SER A 177 -6.97 -0.54 -9.95
N MET A 178 -5.89 0.24 -9.99
CA MET A 178 -5.42 1.03 -8.85
C MET A 178 -6.43 2.08 -8.39
N LYS A 179 -7.19 2.68 -9.32
CA LYS A 179 -8.22 3.72 -9.05
C LYS A 179 -9.62 3.17 -8.81
N SER A 180 -9.79 1.88 -8.67
CA SER A 180 -11.11 1.25 -8.63
C SER A 180 -11.93 1.59 -7.37
N ARG A 181 -11.29 1.99 -6.28
CA ARG A 181 -11.94 2.38 -5.02
C ARG A 181 -12.16 3.90 -4.99
N LYS A 182 -13.38 4.29 -4.61
CA LYS A 182 -13.80 5.71 -4.52
C LYS A 182 -13.74 6.26 -3.09
N ASP A 183 -13.59 5.40 -2.12
CA ASP A 183 -13.52 5.71 -0.69
C ASP A 183 -12.09 5.97 -0.19
N MET A 184 -11.15 6.14 -1.13
CA MET A 184 -9.75 6.47 -0.88
C MET A 184 -9.37 7.81 -1.53
N GLU A 185 -8.43 8.53 -0.92
CA GLU A 185 -7.77 9.62 -1.61
C GLU A 185 -6.77 9.06 -2.63
N LEU A 186 -6.87 9.51 -3.89
CA LEU A 186 -6.02 9.05 -4.98
C LEU A 186 -4.96 10.10 -5.30
N ILE A 187 -3.68 9.74 -5.24
CA ILE A 187 -2.55 10.60 -5.62
C ILE A 187 -1.77 9.95 -6.74
N GLU A 188 -1.76 10.58 -7.92
CA GLU A 188 -0.99 10.09 -9.07
C GLU A 188 0.46 10.56 -9.01
N VAL A 189 1.38 9.63 -9.29
CA VAL A 189 2.81 9.92 -9.39
C VAL A 189 3.37 9.36 -10.70
N PRO A 190 4.29 10.10 -11.39
CA PRO A 190 4.81 9.72 -12.69
C PRO A 190 5.98 8.71 -12.57
N HIS A 191 5.71 7.58 -11.93
CA HIS A 191 6.68 6.50 -11.70
C HIS A 191 6.14 5.18 -12.23
N THR A 192 7.04 4.24 -12.53
CA THR A 192 6.70 2.83 -12.76
C THR A 192 6.38 2.14 -11.43
N HIS A 193 5.88 0.90 -11.53
CA HIS A 193 5.51 0.06 -10.38
C HIS A 193 6.62 -0.12 -9.33
N PHE A 194 7.88 -0.07 -9.76
CA PHE A 194 9.04 -0.23 -8.88
C PHE A 194 9.76 1.09 -8.59
N GLU A 195 9.87 2.01 -9.56
CA GLU A 195 10.46 3.35 -9.33
C GLU A 195 9.76 4.11 -8.21
N VAL A 196 8.45 3.89 -8.04
CA VAL A 196 7.64 4.50 -6.99
C VAL A 196 8.20 4.25 -5.58
N MET A 197 8.90 3.14 -5.37
CA MET A 197 9.53 2.76 -4.10
C MET A 197 10.83 3.53 -3.81
N CYS A 198 11.41 4.20 -4.83
CA CYS A 198 12.62 5.02 -4.73
C CYS A 198 12.32 6.51 -4.97
N SER A 199 11.17 7.00 -4.50
CA SER A 199 10.69 8.36 -4.76
C SER A 199 10.61 9.20 -3.50
N ASP A 200 11.31 10.35 -3.50
CA ASP A 200 11.21 11.37 -2.45
C ASP A 200 9.78 11.91 -2.30
N LEU A 201 9.07 12.04 -3.44
CA LEU A 201 7.69 12.46 -3.44
C LEU A 201 6.80 11.50 -2.67
N VAL A 202 6.99 10.19 -2.87
CA VAL A 202 6.25 9.15 -2.16
C VAL A 202 6.57 9.17 -0.67
N ALA A 203 7.84 9.30 -0.29
CA ALA A 203 8.23 9.43 1.12
C ALA A 203 7.56 10.66 1.79
N LYS A 204 7.53 11.82 1.10
CA LYS A 204 6.84 13.03 1.59
C LYS A 204 5.33 12.82 1.75
N ILE A 205 4.69 12.11 0.83
CA ILE A 205 3.27 11.78 0.93
C ILE A 205 3.02 10.93 2.18
N ILE A 206 3.81 9.87 2.38
CA ILE A 206 3.69 8.97 3.53
C ILE A 206 3.85 9.76 4.83
N LEU A 207 4.93 10.55 4.97
CA LEU A 207 5.18 11.38 6.15
C LEU A 207 4.02 12.32 6.47
N LYS A 208 3.51 13.03 5.45
CA LYS A 208 2.40 13.97 5.64
C LYS A 208 1.12 13.27 6.08
N ARG A 209 0.84 12.07 5.56
CA ARG A 209 -0.32 11.28 5.97
C ARG A 209 -0.18 10.78 7.40
N TYR A 210 0.98 10.23 7.72
CA TYR A 210 1.29 9.81 9.08
C TYR A 210 1.09 10.95 10.09
N GLN A 211 1.71 12.13 9.85
CA GLN A 211 1.59 13.29 10.72
C GLN A 211 0.12 13.75 10.90
N LYS A 212 -0.66 13.76 9.81
CA LYS A 212 -2.08 14.09 9.88
C LYS A 212 -2.83 13.15 10.82
N ILE A 213 -2.66 11.84 10.63
CA ILE A 213 -3.34 10.82 11.45
C ILE A 213 -2.90 10.92 12.93
N CYS A 214 -1.62 11.12 13.21
CA CYS A 214 -1.14 11.33 14.58
C CYS A 214 -1.82 12.54 15.24
N MET A 215 -1.97 13.67 14.52
CA MET A 215 -2.66 14.85 15.04
C MET A 215 -4.16 14.63 15.30
N GLU A 216 -4.81 13.77 14.54
CA GLU A 216 -6.21 13.41 14.73
C GLU A 216 -6.41 12.46 15.92
N HIS A 217 -5.49 11.55 16.14
CA HIS A 217 -5.50 10.61 17.27
C HIS A 217 -5.08 11.22 18.61
N ALA A 218 -4.40 12.38 18.58
CA ALA A 218 -3.99 13.11 19.79
C ALA A 218 -5.12 13.95 20.43
N LYS A 219 -6.26 14.04 19.77
CA LYS A 219 -7.46 14.78 20.24
C LYS A 219 -8.44 13.87 20.94
#